data_421238fe6188b6dbd9b4dbad26df36f5
#
_entry.id   421238fe6188b6dbd9b4dbad26df36f5
#
_cell.length_a   1.000
_cell.length_b   1.000
_cell.length_c   1.000
_cell.angle_alpha   90.00
_cell.angle_beta   90.00
_cell.angle_gamma   90.00
#
_symmetry.space_group_name_H-M   'P 1'
#
loop_
_entity.id
_entity.type
_entity.pdbx_description
1 polymer ?
#
loop_
_entity_poly.entity_id
_entity_poly.type
_entity_poly.pdbx_seq_one_letter_code
_entity_poly.pdbx_strand_id
1 'polypeptide(L)'
;GAMGAVEDSRPAGVFYFAVKEPRIDVSNVSESEVDETVSTSLLKSVRLDGALLNNESVITGMDGSIEGTSEILPVRRTSTGKYAGTNLLTDAEFEELIHINDDNLRNAAGGLISGCIDADPKSSKTMTACRYCAYHSICGHE
;
A
#
# COMPACT_ATOMS: atom_id res chain seq x y z
N GLY A 1 -5.75 2.93 -14.75
CA GLY A 1 -4.66 3.65 -15.38
C GLY A 1 -4.13 2.83 -16.54
N ALA A 2 -4.12 3.41 -17.75
CA ALA A 2 -3.56 2.74 -18.91
C ALA A 2 -2.06 2.49 -18.66
N MET A 3 -1.70 1.26 -18.37
CA MET A 3 -0.33 0.80 -18.63
C MET A 3 -0.19 0.81 -20.14
N GLY A 4 0.52 1.81 -20.67
CA GLY A 4 0.97 1.77 -22.05
C GLY A 4 1.78 0.49 -22.21
N ALA A 5 1.29 -0.41 -23.05
CA ALA A 5 1.93 -1.67 -23.28
C ALA A 5 3.33 -1.41 -23.91
N VAL A 6 4.34 -1.42 -23.06
CA VAL A 6 5.66 -1.80 -23.52
C VAL A 6 5.58 -3.32 -23.66
N GLU A 7 5.61 -3.83 -24.87
CA GLU A 7 5.74 -5.27 -25.15
C GLU A 7 6.88 -5.80 -24.27
N ASP A 8 6.63 -6.81 -23.45
CA ASP A 8 7.56 -7.41 -22.48
C ASP A 8 7.71 -6.72 -21.11
N SER A 9 6.85 -5.78 -20.73
CA SER A 9 6.88 -5.22 -19.37
C SER A 9 6.02 -6.03 -18.39
N ARG A 10 6.57 -6.33 -17.21
CA ARG A 10 5.79 -6.91 -16.10
C ARG A 10 5.71 -5.91 -14.93
N PRO A 11 4.63 -5.93 -14.15
CA PRO A 11 4.53 -5.10 -12.97
C PRO A 11 5.57 -5.52 -11.93
N ALA A 12 6.21 -4.56 -11.28
CA ALA A 12 7.23 -4.79 -10.27
C ALA A 12 6.87 -4.17 -8.91
N GLY A 13 5.76 -3.46 -8.82
CA GLY A 13 5.25 -2.89 -7.58
C GLY A 13 3.87 -2.30 -7.73
N VAL A 14 3.15 -2.24 -6.61
CA VAL A 14 1.86 -1.57 -6.45
C VAL A 14 1.94 -0.71 -5.22
N PHE A 15 1.70 0.58 -5.36
CA PHE A 15 1.87 1.54 -4.29
C PHE A 15 0.62 2.34 -4.00
N TYR A 16 0.47 2.69 -2.74
CA TYR A 16 -0.50 3.67 -2.25
C TYR A 16 0.23 4.96 -1.92
N PHE A 17 -0.37 6.04 -2.30
CA PHE A 17 0.07 7.38 -1.95
C PHE A 17 -0.98 8.05 -1.08
N ALA A 18 -0.62 8.42 0.14
CA ALA A 18 -1.55 9.07 1.05
C ALA A 18 -1.66 10.56 0.71
N VAL A 19 -2.81 10.98 0.19
CA VAL A 19 -3.14 12.39 -0.07
C VAL A 19 -3.81 12.97 1.19
N LYS A 20 -3.05 13.05 2.29
CA LYS A 20 -3.54 13.66 3.54
C LYS A 20 -2.51 14.66 4.02
N GLU A 21 -3.00 15.82 4.42
CA GLU A 21 -2.17 16.80 5.12
C GLU A 21 -1.85 16.26 6.52
N PRO A 22 -0.58 16.00 6.86
CA PRO A 22 -0.22 15.46 8.16
C PRO A 22 -0.45 16.51 9.24
N ARG A 23 -0.99 16.08 10.39
CA ARG A 23 -0.98 16.91 11.59
C ARG A 23 0.38 16.75 12.26
N ILE A 24 1.14 17.83 12.29
CA ILE A 24 2.49 17.85 12.87
C ILE A 24 2.39 18.53 14.23
N ASP A 25 2.70 17.78 15.28
CA ASP A 25 2.79 18.34 16.64
C ASP A 25 4.20 18.85 16.87
N VAL A 26 4.31 20.16 17.05
CA VAL A 26 5.57 20.87 17.32
C VAL A 26 5.64 21.42 18.75
N SER A 27 4.72 21.01 19.62
CA SER A 27 4.63 21.56 21.00
C SER A 27 5.86 21.31 21.87
N ASN A 28 6.67 20.28 21.53
CA ASN A 28 7.90 19.92 22.25
C ASN A 28 9.17 20.11 21.41
N VAL A 29 9.09 20.90 20.35
CA VAL A 29 10.21 21.14 19.41
C VAL A 29 10.72 22.55 19.64
N SER A 30 12.06 22.74 19.66
CA SER A 30 12.64 24.08 19.74
C SER A 30 12.36 24.88 18.46
N GLU A 31 12.25 26.20 18.56
CA GLU A 31 11.93 27.07 17.43
C GLU A 31 12.88 26.89 16.24
N SER A 32 14.16 26.61 16.51
CA SER A 32 15.18 26.35 15.50
C SER A 32 15.04 25.01 14.78
N GLU A 33 14.29 24.05 15.32
CA GLU A 33 14.11 22.68 14.77
C GLU A 33 12.72 22.47 14.14
N VAL A 34 11.85 23.49 14.21
CA VAL A 34 10.47 23.38 13.68
C VAL A 34 10.50 23.08 12.19
N ASP A 35 11.27 23.82 11.39
CA ASP A 35 11.31 23.67 9.94
C ASP A 35 11.83 22.28 9.52
N GLU A 36 12.82 21.75 10.22
CA GLU A 36 13.36 20.40 9.97
C GLU A 36 12.34 19.33 10.36
N THR A 37 11.67 19.50 11.51
CA THR A 37 10.62 18.58 11.98
C THR A 37 9.44 18.54 11.02
N VAL A 38 9.02 19.71 10.53
CA VAL A 38 7.92 19.82 9.54
C VAL A 38 8.33 19.15 8.23
N SER A 39 9.50 19.47 7.69
CA SER A 39 10.01 18.88 6.44
C SER A 39 10.12 17.35 6.53
N THR A 40 10.68 16.83 7.61
CA THR A 40 10.82 15.39 7.84
C THR A 40 9.46 14.71 7.96
N SER A 41 8.51 15.34 8.63
CA SER A 41 7.15 14.78 8.80
C SER A 41 6.37 14.80 7.49
N LEU A 42 6.55 15.83 6.67
CA LEU A 42 5.99 15.89 5.32
C LEU A 42 6.55 14.79 4.43
N LEU A 43 7.86 14.61 4.38
CA LEU A 43 8.51 13.53 3.63
C LEU A 43 8.00 12.15 4.06
N LYS A 44 7.90 11.90 5.37
CA LYS A 44 7.33 10.64 5.88
C LYS A 44 5.87 10.44 5.47
N SER A 45 5.08 11.51 5.38
CA SER A 45 3.66 11.41 5.00
C SER A 45 3.44 11.08 3.53
N VAL A 46 4.38 11.42 2.67
CA VAL A 46 4.32 11.16 1.22
C VAL A 46 5.07 9.88 0.83
N ARG A 47 5.65 9.18 1.79
CA ARG A 47 6.28 7.89 1.53
C ARG A 47 5.28 6.90 0.96
N LEU A 48 5.69 6.21 -0.09
CA LEU A 48 4.88 5.16 -0.71
C LEU A 48 4.69 3.99 0.26
N ASP A 49 3.49 3.44 0.30
CA ASP A 49 3.18 2.16 0.95
C ASP A 49 2.63 1.20 -0.10
N GLY A 50 2.79 -0.11 0.11
CA GLY A 50 2.32 -1.12 -0.83
C GLY A 50 3.27 -2.29 -0.97
N ALA A 51 3.12 -3.06 -2.06
CA ALA A 51 3.92 -4.22 -2.38
C ALA A 51 4.98 -3.88 -3.44
N LEU A 52 6.20 -4.37 -3.22
CA LEU A 52 7.34 -4.17 -4.13
C LEU A 52 8.06 -5.49 -4.34
N LEU A 53 8.44 -5.76 -5.58
CA LEU A 53 9.25 -6.92 -5.93
C LEU A 53 10.65 -6.79 -5.32
N ASN A 54 11.12 -7.85 -4.67
CA ASN A 54 12.46 -7.94 -4.10
C ASN A 54 13.51 -8.17 -5.21
N ASN A 55 13.69 -7.14 -6.01
CA ASN A 55 14.67 -7.13 -7.10
C ASN A 55 15.53 -5.87 -6.98
N GLU A 56 16.85 -6.07 -6.87
CA GLU A 56 17.81 -4.98 -6.68
C GLU A 56 17.74 -3.94 -7.81
N SER A 57 17.62 -4.38 -9.05
CA SER A 57 17.56 -3.46 -10.20
C SER A 57 16.28 -2.61 -10.18
N VAL A 58 15.16 -3.17 -9.73
CA VAL A 58 13.91 -2.43 -9.57
C VAL A 58 14.04 -1.40 -8.45
N ILE A 59 14.54 -1.81 -7.27
CA ILE A 59 14.67 -0.95 -6.11
C ILE A 59 15.64 0.19 -6.38
N THR A 60 16.82 -0.09 -6.93
CA THR A 60 17.83 0.93 -7.26
C THR A 60 17.41 1.82 -8.42
N GLY A 61 16.59 1.32 -9.35
CA GLY A 61 16.01 2.13 -10.42
C GLY A 61 14.98 3.14 -9.91
N MET A 62 14.29 2.84 -8.79
CA MET A 62 13.31 3.72 -8.16
C MET A 62 13.96 4.67 -7.15
N ASP A 63 14.93 4.18 -6.36
CA ASP A 63 15.66 4.96 -5.37
C ASP A 63 17.11 4.45 -5.33
N GLY A 64 17.99 5.15 -6.05
CA GLY A 64 19.41 4.80 -6.17
C GLY A 64 20.26 5.18 -4.95
N SER A 65 19.71 5.92 -4.00
CA SER A 65 20.44 6.54 -2.90
C SER A 65 20.17 5.95 -1.51
N ILE A 66 19.62 4.71 -1.45
CA ILE A 66 19.21 4.12 -0.17
C ILE A 66 20.43 3.79 0.71
N GLU A 67 20.70 4.65 1.67
CA GLU A 67 21.63 4.45 2.77
C GLU A 67 20.84 4.25 4.07
N GLY A 68 20.40 3.03 4.35
CA GLY A 68 19.52 2.73 5.48
C GLY A 68 18.06 2.62 5.09
N THR A 69 17.18 3.45 5.63
CA THR A 69 15.74 3.43 5.28
C THR A 69 15.47 4.40 4.15
N SER A 70 14.79 3.93 3.08
CA SER A 70 14.35 4.79 1.99
C SER A 70 13.31 5.81 2.46
N GLU A 71 13.42 7.04 1.99
CA GLU A 71 12.43 8.10 2.24
C GLU A 71 11.21 7.97 1.31
N ILE A 72 11.37 7.28 0.18
CA ILE A 72 10.36 7.17 -0.87
C ILE A 72 9.66 5.81 -0.80
N LEU A 73 10.45 4.72 -0.68
CA LEU A 73 9.98 3.34 -0.75
C LEU A 73 9.76 2.70 0.64
N PRO A 74 8.86 1.71 0.77
CA PRO A 74 8.65 0.98 2.02
C PRO A 74 9.76 -0.06 2.28
N VAL A 75 11.01 0.28 2.00
CA VAL A 75 12.18 -0.59 2.14
C VAL A 75 13.31 0.06 2.91
N ARG A 76 14.19 -0.78 3.44
CA ARG A 76 15.45 -0.36 4.07
C ARG A 76 16.59 -1.25 3.56
N ARG A 77 17.79 -0.70 3.51
CA ARG A 77 19.01 -1.47 3.24
C ARG A 77 19.58 -1.95 4.58
N THR A 78 19.86 -3.25 4.68
CA THR A 78 20.45 -3.85 5.87
C THR A 78 21.96 -3.66 5.87
N SER A 79 22.60 -3.87 7.02
CA SER A 79 24.07 -3.84 7.14
C SER A 79 24.78 -4.87 6.26
N THR A 80 24.06 -5.92 5.82
CA THR A 80 24.57 -6.94 4.88
C THR A 80 24.37 -6.54 3.42
N GLY A 81 23.88 -5.32 3.13
CA GLY A 81 23.64 -4.82 1.79
C GLY A 81 22.34 -5.30 1.13
N LYS A 82 21.57 -6.16 1.79
CA LYS A 82 20.28 -6.65 1.29
C LYS A 82 19.16 -5.67 1.60
N TYR A 83 18.10 -5.72 0.79
CA TYR A 83 16.89 -4.96 1.07
C TYR A 83 15.94 -5.74 1.98
N ALA A 84 15.23 -5.05 2.86
CA ALA A 84 14.21 -5.58 3.75
C ALA A 84 13.03 -4.61 3.83
N GLY A 85 11.82 -5.14 3.91
CA GLY A 85 10.58 -4.38 4.03
C GLY A 85 9.42 -5.33 4.33
N THR A 86 8.34 -4.80 4.88
CA THR A 86 7.17 -5.60 5.29
C THR A 86 6.48 -6.25 4.08
N ASN A 87 6.44 -5.53 2.97
CA ASN A 87 5.75 -5.95 1.74
C ASN A 87 6.73 -6.08 0.57
N LEU A 88 7.94 -6.52 0.87
CA LEU A 88 8.95 -6.83 -0.14
C LEU A 88 8.78 -8.29 -0.53
N LEU A 89 8.27 -8.54 -1.72
CA LEU A 89 7.80 -9.84 -2.19
C LEU A 89 8.82 -10.48 -3.14
N THR A 90 8.96 -11.79 -3.06
CA THR A 90 9.66 -12.60 -4.08
C THR A 90 8.85 -12.62 -5.38
N ASP A 91 9.47 -13.08 -6.48
CA ASP A 91 8.76 -13.23 -7.75
C ASP A 91 7.50 -14.10 -7.62
N ALA A 92 7.61 -15.24 -6.91
CA ALA A 92 6.47 -16.14 -6.71
C ALA A 92 5.33 -15.52 -5.88
N GLU A 93 5.66 -14.81 -4.79
CA GLU A 93 4.67 -14.12 -3.97
C GLU A 93 4.00 -12.96 -4.73
N PHE A 94 4.74 -12.29 -5.59
CA PHE A 94 4.20 -11.20 -6.40
C PHE A 94 3.26 -11.74 -7.50
N GLU A 95 3.60 -12.85 -8.14
CA GLU A 95 2.72 -13.55 -9.09
C GLU A 95 1.45 -14.06 -8.41
N GLU A 96 1.57 -14.66 -7.22
CA GLU A 96 0.42 -15.08 -6.43
C GLU A 96 -0.50 -13.92 -6.07
N LEU A 97 0.05 -12.77 -5.69
CA LEU A 97 -0.72 -11.55 -5.42
C LEU A 97 -1.53 -11.13 -6.65
N ILE A 98 -0.93 -11.17 -7.85
CA ILE A 98 -1.62 -10.85 -9.10
C ILE A 98 -2.75 -11.85 -9.38
N HIS A 99 -2.50 -13.15 -9.22
CA HIS A 99 -3.52 -14.19 -9.42
C HIS A 99 -4.69 -14.04 -8.47
N ILE A 100 -4.43 -13.83 -7.18
CA ILE A 100 -5.49 -13.60 -6.19
C ILE A 100 -6.33 -12.37 -6.57
N ASN A 101 -5.69 -11.30 -7.03
CA ASN A 101 -6.41 -10.10 -7.45
C ASN A 101 -7.28 -10.35 -8.69
N ASP A 102 -6.77 -11.07 -9.68
CA ASP A 102 -7.51 -11.46 -10.89
C ASP A 102 -8.72 -12.33 -10.56
N ASP A 103 -8.56 -13.30 -9.67
CA ASP A 103 -9.64 -14.17 -9.24
C ASP A 103 -10.72 -13.40 -8.47
N ASN A 104 -10.32 -12.48 -7.59
CA ASN A 104 -11.25 -11.60 -6.89
C ASN A 104 -12.05 -10.71 -7.86
N LEU A 105 -11.39 -10.16 -8.88
CA LEU A 105 -12.06 -9.35 -9.90
C LEU A 105 -13.04 -10.17 -10.74
N ARG A 106 -12.65 -11.40 -11.15
CA ARG A 106 -13.54 -12.31 -11.88
C ARG A 106 -14.74 -12.73 -11.04
N ASN A 107 -14.53 -13.06 -9.78
CA ASN A 107 -15.60 -13.43 -8.85
C ASN A 107 -16.56 -12.26 -8.63
N ALA A 108 -16.03 -11.04 -8.41
CA ALA A 108 -16.86 -9.85 -8.27
C ALA A 108 -17.66 -9.55 -9.55
N ALA A 109 -17.02 -9.63 -10.72
CA ALA A 109 -17.70 -9.45 -12.01
C ALA A 109 -18.78 -10.51 -12.24
N GLY A 110 -18.49 -11.78 -11.92
CA GLY A 110 -19.45 -12.89 -11.99
C GLY A 110 -20.65 -12.65 -11.08
N GLY A 111 -20.42 -12.19 -9.85
CA GLY A 111 -21.49 -11.82 -8.92
C GLY A 111 -22.39 -10.70 -9.46
N LEU A 112 -21.78 -9.65 -10.02
CA LEU A 112 -22.53 -8.55 -10.64
C LEU A 112 -23.39 -9.02 -11.84
N ILE A 113 -22.80 -9.82 -12.73
CA ILE A 113 -23.50 -10.33 -13.92
C ILE A 113 -24.64 -11.28 -13.54
N SER A 114 -24.45 -12.10 -12.50
CA SER A 114 -25.49 -13.01 -12.00
C SER A 114 -26.58 -12.32 -11.18
N GLY A 115 -26.45 -11.02 -10.91
CA GLY A 115 -27.40 -10.26 -10.10
C GLY A 115 -27.35 -10.63 -8.62
N CYS A 116 -26.21 -11.06 -8.10
CA CYS A 116 -26.01 -11.33 -6.69
C CYS A 116 -26.17 -10.02 -5.89
N ILE A 117 -27.11 -10.01 -4.96
CA ILE A 117 -27.43 -8.88 -4.07
C ILE A 117 -27.26 -9.25 -2.60
N ASP A 118 -26.62 -10.38 -2.31
CA ASP A 118 -26.42 -10.87 -0.96
C ASP A 118 -25.60 -9.86 -0.14
N ALA A 119 -26.05 -9.62 1.08
CA ALA A 119 -25.32 -8.79 2.02
C ALA A 119 -24.18 -9.61 2.64
N ASP A 120 -23.01 -9.55 2.04
CA ASP A 120 -21.78 -10.19 2.55
C ASP A 120 -20.74 -9.14 2.97
N PRO A 121 -20.91 -8.55 4.17
CA PRO A 121 -20.02 -7.50 4.64
C PRO A 121 -18.62 -8.06 4.94
N LYS A 122 -17.60 -7.37 4.46
CA LYS A 122 -16.22 -7.71 4.78
C LYS A 122 -16.01 -7.72 6.31
N SER A 123 -15.58 -8.85 6.83
CA SER A 123 -15.24 -9.04 8.24
C SER A 123 -13.77 -9.40 8.42
N SER A 124 -13.16 -8.94 9.49
CA SER A 124 -11.84 -9.34 9.97
C SER A 124 -11.94 -9.76 11.43
N LYS A 125 -10.87 -10.35 11.98
CA LYS A 125 -10.82 -10.78 13.41
C LYS A 125 -11.15 -9.65 14.40
N THR A 126 -10.98 -8.40 14.01
CA THR A 126 -11.10 -7.24 14.89
C THR A 126 -12.18 -6.25 14.47
N MET A 127 -12.70 -6.35 13.24
CA MET A 127 -13.62 -5.34 12.70
C MET A 127 -14.50 -5.91 11.60
N THR A 128 -15.79 -5.59 11.66
CA THR A 128 -16.75 -5.83 10.58
C THR A 128 -17.16 -4.49 9.96
N ALA A 129 -17.42 -4.47 8.65
CA ALA A 129 -17.92 -3.29 7.96
C ALA A 129 -19.25 -2.79 8.55
N CYS A 130 -20.03 -3.68 9.16
CA CYS A 130 -21.32 -3.38 9.80
C CYS A 130 -21.20 -2.38 10.94
N ARG A 131 -20.08 -2.33 11.67
CA ARG A 131 -19.86 -1.44 12.81
C ARG A 131 -20.04 0.05 12.48
N TYR A 132 -19.75 0.44 11.24
CA TYR A 132 -19.81 1.82 10.78
C TYR A 132 -20.84 2.01 9.66
N CYS A 133 -21.71 1.02 9.45
CA CYS A 133 -22.72 1.07 8.39
C CYS A 133 -23.92 1.91 8.81
N ALA A 134 -24.27 2.91 8.03
CA ALA A 134 -25.44 3.74 8.27
C ALA A 134 -26.78 2.95 8.20
N TYR A 135 -26.77 1.80 7.56
CA TYR A 135 -27.96 0.94 7.36
C TYR A 135 -28.02 -0.25 8.32
N HIS A 136 -27.12 -0.32 9.30
CA HIS A 136 -27.01 -1.44 10.24
C HIS A 136 -28.35 -1.78 10.90
N SER A 137 -29.12 -0.75 11.32
CA SER A 137 -30.39 -0.93 12.02
C SER A 137 -31.55 -1.47 11.17
N ILE A 138 -31.43 -1.44 9.84
CA ILE A 138 -32.47 -1.88 8.89
C ILE A 138 -32.03 -3.03 7.98
N CYS A 139 -30.75 -3.36 7.95
CA CYS A 139 -30.18 -4.37 7.10
C CYS A 139 -30.57 -5.80 7.51
N GLY A 140 -30.78 -6.05 8.82
CA GLY A 140 -31.10 -7.39 9.35
C GLY A 140 -29.97 -8.42 9.23
N HIS A 141 -28.77 -7.99 8.87
CA HIS A 141 -27.58 -8.86 8.85
C HIS A 141 -26.91 -8.79 10.24
N GLU A 142 -26.86 -9.94 10.93
CA GLU A 142 -26.21 -10.12 12.25
C GLU A 142 -24.86 -10.82 12.09
#